data_392fca6081650454c97970b7eabeea8d
#
_entry.id   392fca6081650454c97970b7eabeea8d
#
_cell.length_a   1.000
_cell.length_b   1.000
_cell.length_c   1.000
_cell.angle_alpha   90.00
_cell.angle_beta   90.00
_cell.angle_gamma   90.00
#
_symmetry.space_group_name_H-M   'P 1'
#
loop_
_entity.id
_entity.type
_entity.pdbx_description
1 polymer ?
#
loop_
_entity_poly.entity_id
_entity_poly.type
_entity_poly.pdbx_seq_one_letter_code
_entity_poly.pdbx_strand_id
1 'polypeptide(L)'
;MILFISTKQEIVDIIKMDQFEKFWSFAVDALWGLPLVIFILITGIYFSYISGLRPLSGFVHAFSILFGKYDDKSSPGEVSHFQALTVALSGTIGMGNIAGVAIAINMGGAGAIFWMWVAGLFGMIIKFFTCTLSCLYRKKDENGVEQGGPMYFIECGLGKRFKLLAILFALGGLIGCIPMFQVNQLASFIHSEFSISPTNTGIACLLIIGFVILGDIKRVGLFTAKIVPFMFVIYLISSFIVIVININEIPKVLGDIFSSAFGINAIGGGATGLIFKEVLVTGIKRAIFSNEAGVGTEAMAHGAAKTKEPVREGLVAMLGPFIDTHIVCTCTALVILTSGISTSESGIIMTAMSFNQALPNIGNMIVYLVFSLFAISTMITYSYYSLKCARYLFGKKIGDKYIYVYLVVIPLSTIWTQATIINIIDCMFALMIFPTLLSTILLAKKVAKEMDIYFDKLKLLQ
;
A
#
# COMPACT_ATOMS: atom_id res chain seq x y z
N MET A 1 -22.22 34.62 23.25
CA MET A 1 -21.39 35.39 22.29
C MET A 1 -20.12 35.81 23.03
N ILE A 2 -19.15 34.90 23.11
CA ILE A 2 -17.83 35.15 23.67
C ILE A 2 -16.86 35.16 22.51
N LEU A 3 -16.44 36.35 22.09
CA LEU A 3 -15.36 36.57 21.14
C LEU A 3 -14.06 36.07 21.84
N PHE A 4 -13.57 34.91 21.44
CA PHE A 4 -12.19 34.53 21.67
C PHE A 4 -11.31 35.44 20.81
N ILE A 5 -10.64 36.38 21.45
CA ILE A 5 -9.55 37.16 20.83
C ILE A 5 -8.41 36.19 20.63
N SER A 6 -8.30 35.62 19.42
CA SER A 6 -7.11 34.83 19.00
C SER A 6 -5.91 35.77 19.04
N THR A 7 -4.83 35.36 19.66
CA THR A 7 -3.60 36.15 19.67
C THR A 7 -3.07 36.30 18.23
N LYS A 8 -2.35 37.40 17.95
CA LYS A 8 -1.74 37.64 16.64
C LYS A 8 -0.87 36.43 16.18
N GLN A 9 -0.31 35.72 17.15
CA GLN A 9 0.47 34.51 16.91
C GLN A 9 -0.41 33.33 16.43
N GLU A 10 -1.57 33.11 17.02
CA GLU A 10 -2.52 32.04 16.61
C GLU A 10 -3.04 32.29 15.20
N ILE A 11 -3.33 33.55 14.83
CA ILE A 11 -3.73 33.91 13.48
C ILE A 11 -2.61 33.62 12.47
N VAL A 12 -1.36 33.97 12.80
CA VAL A 12 -0.19 33.69 11.94
C VAL A 12 0.03 32.18 11.79
N ASP A 13 -0.16 31.40 12.82
CA ASP A 13 0.02 29.95 12.79
C ASP A 13 -1.11 29.27 11.99
N ILE A 14 -2.35 29.72 12.10
CA ILE A 14 -3.48 29.29 11.27
C ILE A 14 -3.21 29.61 9.78
N ILE A 15 -2.74 30.82 9.46
CA ILE A 15 -2.44 31.20 8.06
C ILE A 15 -1.29 30.35 7.51
N LYS A 16 -0.26 30.05 8.29
CA LYS A 16 0.85 29.18 7.87
C LYS A 16 0.41 27.74 7.66
N MET A 17 -0.46 27.20 8.52
CA MET A 17 -1.03 25.87 8.33
C MET A 17 -1.89 25.78 7.06
N ASP A 18 -2.72 26.79 6.78
CA ASP A 18 -3.52 26.87 5.55
C ASP A 18 -2.64 26.92 4.30
N GLN A 19 -1.53 27.68 4.33
CA GLN A 19 -0.56 27.71 3.22
C GLN A 19 0.15 26.37 3.02
N PHE A 20 0.50 25.69 4.10
CA PHE A 20 1.13 24.37 4.05
C PHE A 20 0.19 23.32 3.46
N GLU A 21 -1.07 23.32 3.87
CA GLU A 21 -2.09 22.40 3.35
C GLU A 21 -2.37 22.65 1.87
N LYS A 22 -2.51 23.91 1.46
CA LYS A 22 -2.67 24.32 0.06
C LYS A 22 -1.50 23.92 -0.82
N PHE A 23 -0.27 24.02 -0.31
CA PHE A 23 0.92 23.57 -1.04
C PHE A 23 0.85 22.06 -1.35
N TRP A 24 0.54 21.22 -0.36
CA TRP A 24 0.47 19.79 -0.58
C TRP A 24 -0.72 19.38 -1.45
N SER A 25 -1.86 20.05 -1.33
CA SER A 25 -2.99 19.85 -2.23
C SER A 25 -2.61 20.16 -3.68
N PHE A 26 -2.00 21.32 -3.93
CA PHE A 26 -1.50 21.67 -5.27
C PHE A 26 -0.48 20.66 -5.81
N ALA A 27 0.45 20.21 -4.96
CA ALA A 27 1.47 19.24 -5.36
C ALA A 27 0.83 17.88 -5.74
N VAL A 28 -0.18 17.41 -5.00
CA VAL A 28 -0.93 16.20 -5.36
C VAL A 28 -1.65 16.36 -6.69
N ASP A 29 -2.36 17.46 -6.90
CA ASP A 29 -3.10 17.72 -8.14
C ASP A 29 -2.17 17.78 -9.36
N ALA A 30 -0.96 18.30 -9.18
CA ALA A 30 0.05 18.34 -10.22
C ALA A 30 0.66 16.95 -10.52
N LEU A 31 0.88 16.12 -9.50
CA LEU A 31 1.54 14.82 -9.63
C LEU A 31 0.56 13.69 -9.98
N TRP A 32 -0.61 13.65 -9.33
CA TRP A 32 -1.64 12.62 -9.54
C TRP A 32 -2.66 12.99 -10.61
N GLY A 33 -2.20 13.61 -11.68
CA GLY A 33 -3.03 13.87 -12.86
C GLY A 33 -3.14 12.66 -13.79
N LEU A 34 -3.95 12.80 -14.86
CA LEU A 34 -4.05 11.81 -15.93
C LEU A 34 -2.69 11.31 -16.45
N PRO A 35 -1.62 12.14 -16.57
CA PRO A 35 -0.35 11.66 -17.07
C PRO A 35 0.26 10.52 -16.25
N LEU A 36 0.24 10.60 -14.91
CA LEU A 36 0.77 9.54 -14.05
C LEU A 36 -0.12 8.29 -14.13
N VAL A 37 -1.42 8.45 -14.13
CA VAL A 37 -2.38 7.33 -14.26
C VAL A 37 -2.19 6.60 -15.58
N ILE A 38 -2.08 7.34 -16.70
CA ILE A 38 -1.80 6.78 -18.01
C ILE A 38 -0.44 6.07 -18.04
N PHE A 39 0.59 6.66 -17.44
CA PHE A 39 1.92 6.05 -17.35
C PHE A 39 1.88 4.70 -16.63
N ILE A 40 1.14 4.58 -15.53
CA ILE A 40 0.96 3.33 -14.79
C ILE A 40 0.22 2.29 -15.62
N LEU A 41 -0.90 2.69 -16.25
CA LEU A 41 -1.71 1.78 -17.08
C LEU A 41 -0.92 1.28 -18.29
N ILE A 42 -0.23 2.17 -19.02
CA ILE A 42 0.62 1.82 -20.14
C ILE A 42 1.75 0.88 -19.70
N THR A 43 2.34 1.13 -18.53
CA THR A 43 3.38 0.23 -17.98
C THR A 43 2.82 -1.16 -17.69
N GLY A 44 1.63 -1.24 -17.09
CA GLY A 44 0.95 -2.51 -16.85
C GLY A 44 0.65 -3.26 -18.15
N ILE A 45 0.13 -2.56 -19.17
CA ILE A 45 -0.12 -3.13 -20.50
C ILE A 45 1.19 -3.59 -21.17
N TYR A 46 2.24 -2.77 -21.12
CA TYR A 46 3.54 -3.13 -21.68
C TYR A 46 4.14 -4.37 -21.01
N PHE A 47 4.08 -4.47 -19.70
CA PHE A 47 4.58 -5.65 -18.98
C PHE A 47 3.71 -6.88 -19.26
N SER A 48 2.41 -6.73 -19.43
CA SER A 48 1.51 -7.81 -19.86
C SER A 48 1.88 -8.33 -21.24
N TYR A 49 2.16 -7.41 -22.17
CA TYR A 49 2.55 -7.73 -23.53
C TYR A 49 3.91 -8.45 -23.58
N ILE A 50 4.96 -7.89 -22.96
CA ILE A 50 6.32 -8.43 -23.00
C ILE A 50 6.44 -9.77 -22.27
N SER A 51 5.61 -10.01 -21.25
CA SER A 51 5.57 -11.28 -20.51
C SER A 51 4.66 -12.33 -21.16
N GLY A 52 3.85 -11.96 -22.17
CA GLY A 52 2.83 -12.85 -22.72
C GLY A 52 1.86 -13.38 -21.65
N LEU A 53 1.61 -12.60 -20.60
CA LEU A 53 0.76 -12.95 -19.44
C LEU A 53 1.22 -14.21 -18.67
N ARG A 54 2.45 -14.70 -18.92
CA ARG A 54 3.00 -15.90 -18.24
C ARG A 54 3.01 -15.79 -16.71
N PRO A 55 3.24 -14.63 -16.08
CA PRO A 55 3.10 -14.51 -14.61
C PRO A 55 1.71 -14.97 -14.14
N LEU A 56 0.65 -14.57 -14.83
CA LEU A 56 -0.72 -14.97 -14.47
C LEU A 56 -0.96 -16.48 -14.68
N SER A 57 -0.38 -17.10 -15.71
CA SER A 57 -0.44 -18.57 -15.86
C SER A 57 0.30 -19.30 -14.75
N GLY A 58 1.31 -18.65 -14.14
CA GLY A 58 2.03 -19.14 -12.95
C GLY A 58 1.32 -18.91 -11.61
N PHE A 59 0.07 -18.44 -11.63
CA PHE A 59 -0.64 -18.07 -10.39
C PHE A 59 -0.77 -19.22 -9.38
N VAL A 60 -1.19 -20.40 -9.84
CA VAL A 60 -1.28 -21.60 -8.97
C VAL A 60 0.10 -22.04 -8.50
N HIS A 61 1.11 -21.95 -9.37
CA HIS A 61 2.49 -22.26 -9.02
C HIS A 61 3.05 -21.32 -7.93
N ALA A 62 2.63 -20.04 -7.93
CA ALA A 62 3.02 -19.08 -6.89
C ALA A 62 2.62 -19.55 -5.48
N PHE A 63 1.45 -20.18 -5.30
CA PHE A 63 1.06 -20.78 -4.03
C PHE A 63 1.96 -21.96 -3.64
N SER A 64 2.39 -22.78 -4.59
CA SER A 64 3.33 -23.88 -4.30
C SER A 64 4.69 -23.35 -3.81
N ILE A 65 5.14 -22.22 -4.35
CA ILE A 65 6.36 -21.53 -3.88
C ILE A 65 6.12 -20.97 -2.48
N LEU A 66 5.00 -20.27 -2.29
CA LEU A 66 4.63 -19.62 -1.02
C LEU A 66 4.60 -20.61 0.14
N PHE A 67 4.06 -21.82 -0.09
CA PHE A 67 3.98 -22.88 0.93
C PHE A 67 5.26 -23.71 1.09
N GLY A 68 6.38 -23.23 0.55
CA GLY A 68 7.71 -23.76 0.85
C GLY A 68 8.14 -24.97 0.02
N LYS A 69 7.40 -25.37 -1.03
CA LYS A 69 7.80 -26.50 -1.90
C LYS A 69 9.20 -26.35 -2.50
N TYR A 70 9.66 -25.10 -2.64
CA TYR A 70 10.94 -24.75 -3.25
C TYR A 70 11.89 -24.05 -2.30
N ASP A 71 11.65 -24.12 -0.98
CA ASP A 71 12.51 -23.51 0.01
C ASP A 71 13.86 -24.24 0.09
N ASP A 72 14.95 -23.48 -0.03
CA ASP A 72 16.31 -23.93 0.14
C ASP A 72 17.04 -23.04 1.15
N LYS A 73 17.39 -23.63 2.30
CA LYS A 73 18.07 -22.92 3.39
C LYS A 73 19.45 -22.38 2.99
N SER A 74 20.08 -22.94 1.93
CA SER A 74 21.37 -22.51 1.41
C SER A 74 21.26 -21.30 0.45
N SER A 75 20.04 -20.91 0.07
CA SER A 75 19.82 -19.80 -0.84
C SER A 75 20.14 -18.44 -0.20
N PRO A 76 20.65 -17.48 -0.98
CA PRO A 76 20.91 -16.13 -0.50
C PRO A 76 19.59 -15.45 -0.09
N GLY A 77 19.63 -14.66 0.98
CA GLY A 77 18.48 -13.97 1.56
C GLY A 77 18.34 -14.23 3.06
N GLU A 78 17.39 -13.56 3.71
CA GLU A 78 17.24 -13.58 5.16
C GLU A 78 15.94 -14.24 5.63
N VAL A 79 14.87 -14.14 4.84
CA VAL A 79 13.51 -14.56 5.19
C VAL A 79 12.96 -15.57 4.17
N SER A 80 11.97 -16.40 4.54
CA SER A 80 11.31 -17.30 3.59
C SER A 80 10.40 -16.52 2.63
N HIS A 81 9.96 -17.16 1.54
CA HIS A 81 8.97 -16.60 0.61
C HIS A 81 7.70 -16.16 1.34
N PHE A 82 7.19 -16.99 2.26
CA PHE A 82 6.03 -16.67 3.08
C PHE A 82 6.25 -15.44 3.97
N GLN A 83 7.41 -15.35 4.63
CA GLN A 83 7.75 -14.19 5.45
C GLN A 83 7.90 -12.91 4.60
N ALA A 84 8.52 -13.00 3.41
CA ALA A 84 8.63 -11.86 2.52
C ALA A 84 7.26 -11.33 2.08
N LEU A 85 6.35 -12.24 1.67
CA LEU A 85 4.99 -11.85 1.32
C LEU A 85 4.22 -11.28 2.52
N THR A 86 4.33 -11.90 3.70
CA THR A 86 3.62 -11.40 4.90
C THR A 86 4.16 -10.05 5.37
N VAL A 87 5.46 -9.76 5.20
CA VAL A 87 6.01 -8.41 5.42
C VAL A 87 5.43 -7.44 4.40
N ALA A 88 5.39 -7.79 3.11
CA ALA A 88 4.80 -6.94 2.08
C ALA A 88 3.30 -6.70 2.33
N LEU A 89 2.53 -7.76 2.63
CA LEU A 89 1.10 -7.65 2.97
C LEU A 89 0.86 -6.87 4.27
N SER A 90 1.75 -6.95 5.25
CA SER A 90 1.66 -6.13 6.47
C SER A 90 1.81 -4.64 6.18
N GLY A 91 2.60 -4.27 5.17
CA GLY A 91 2.69 -2.89 4.68
C GLY A 91 1.43 -2.44 3.96
N THR A 92 0.88 -3.31 3.11
CA THR A 92 -0.24 -3.00 2.22
C THR A 92 -1.61 -3.27 2.82
N ILE A 93 -1.84 -4.44 3.46
CA ILE A 93 -3.10 -4.71 4.17
C ILE A 93 -3.14 -3.91 5.47
N GLY A 94 -3.73 -2.74 5.39
CA GLY A 94 -3.75 -1.76 6.47
C GLY A 94 -4.92 -0.79 6.38
N MET A 95 -4.71 0.41 6.89
CA MET A 95 -5.71 1.47 6.80
C MET A 95 -6.06 1.86 5.36
N GLY A 96 -5.19 1.58 4.38
CA GLY A 96 -5.46 1.80 2.96
C GLY A 96 -6.64 0.97 2.44
N ASN A 97 -6.77 -0.28 2.87
CA ASN A 97 -7.85 -1.18 2.45
C ASN A 97 -9.20 -0.85 3.10
N ILE A 98 -9.19 -0.14 4.19
CA ILE A 98 -10.38 0.21 4.96
C ILE A 98 -10.75 1.67 4.71
N ALA A 99 -9.96 2.59 5.23
CA ALA A 99 -10.19 4.01 5.07
C ALA A 99 -9.97 4.48 3.62
N GLY A 100 -8.97 3.93 2.91
CA GLY A 100 -8.71 4.27 1.51
C GLY A 100 -9.83 3.89 0.56
N VAL A 101 -10.48 2.73 0.77
CA VAL A 101 -11.66 2.30 0.00
C VAL A 101 -12.86 3.19 0.30
N ALA A 102 -13.09 3.53 1.58
CA ALA A 102 -14.15 4.46 1.96
C ALA A 102 -13.94 5.86 1.33
N ILE A 103 -12.69 6.35 1.30
CA ILE A 103 -12.32 7.59 0.61
C ILE A 103 -12.57 7.46 -0.91
N ALA A 104 -12.22 6.31 -1.51
CA ALA A 104 -12.49 6.08 -2.94
C ALA A 104 -13.99 6.18 -3.28
N ILE A 105 -14.82 5.54 -2.45
CA ILE A 105 -16.28 5.58 -2.61
C ILE A 105 -16.83 7.00 -2.38
N ASN A 106 -16.35 7.70 -1.37
CA ASN A 106 -16.79 9.05 -1.06
C ASN A 106 -16.45 10.05 -2.18
N MET A 107 -15.23 9.97 -2.74
CA MET A 107 -14.75 10.90 -3.77
C MET A 107 -15.16 10.51 -5.19
N GLY A 108 -15.08 9.22 -5.52
CA GLY A 108 -15.27 8.70 -6.88
C GLY A 108 -16.54 7.86 -7.07
N GLY A 109 -17.36 7.72 -6.01
CA GLY A 109 -18.54 6.86 -6.05
C GLY A 109 -18.21 5.37 -6.18
N ALA A 110 -19.25 4.55 -6.40
CA ALA A 110 -19.10 3.11 -6.56
C ALA A 110 -18.19 2.73 -7.75
N GLY A 111 -18.18 3.53 -8.82
CA GLY A 111 -17.37 3.30 -10.02
C GLY A 111 -15.85 3.30 -9.77
N ALA A 112 -15.36 3.97 -8.71
CA ALA A 112 -13.96 3.94 -8.35
C ALA A 112 -13.46 2.52 -8.04
N ILE A 113 -14.33 1.65 -7.52
CA ILE A 113 -14.00 0.26 -7.20
C ILE A 113 -13.66 -0.55 -8.46
N PHE A 114 -14.37 -0.33 -9.58
CA PHE A 114 -14.02 -0.95 -10.85
C PHE A 114 -12.57 -0.60 -11.28
N TRP A 115 -12.19 0.67 -11.16
CA TRP A 115 -10.86 1.12 -11.52
C TRP A 115 -9.79 0.67 -10.52
N MET A 116 -10.17 0.43 -9.25
CA MET A 116 -9.31 -0.27 -8.30
C MET A 116 -9.02 -1.71 -8.75
N TRP A 117 -10.02 -2.45 -9.23
CA TRP A 117 -9.80 -3.81 -9.76
C TRP A 117 -8.87 -3.82 -10.98
N VAL A 118 -9.09 -2.89 -11.91
CA VAL A 118 -8.21 -2.75 -13.09
C VAL A 118 -6.77 -2.44 -12.66
N ALA A 119 -6.58 -1.51 -11.74
CA ALA A 119 -5.25 -1.18 -11.21
C ALA A 119 -4.62 -2.36 -10.46
N GLY A 120 -5.40 -3.13 -9.70
CA GLY A 120 -4.96 -4.34 -9.02
C GLY A 120 -4.46 -5.41 -9.98
N LEU A 121 -5.17 -5.64 -11.09
CA LEU A 121 -4.77 -6.61 -12.12
C LEU A 121 -3.42 -6.24 -12.75
N PHE A 122 -3.25 -4.98 -13.18
CA PHE A 122 -1.95 -4.52 -13.68
C PHE A 122 -0.90 -4.51 -12.57
N GLY A 123 -1.30 -4.21 -11.34
CA GLY A 123 -0.45 -4.24 -10.15
C GLY A 123 0.19 -5.60 -9.90
N MET A 124 -0.53 -6.70 -10.15
CA MET A 124 0.02 -8.06 -10.04
C MET A 124 1.23 -8.24 -10.97
N ILE A 125 1.10 -7.81 -12.22
CA ILE A 125 2.16 -7.95 -13.23
C ILE A 125 3.31 -6.97 -12.91
N ILE A 126 3.01 -5.75 -12.52
CA ILE A 126 4.03 -4.76 -12.13
C ILE A 126 4.87 -5.30 -10.96
N LYS A 127 4.23 -5.84 -9.91
CA LYS A 127 4.94 -6.42 -8.76
C LYS A 127 5.79 -7.64 -9.14
N PHE A 128 5.31 -8.46 -10.08
CA PHE A 128 6.14 -9.54 -10.62
C PHE A 128 7.45 -9.01 -11.17
N PHE A 129 7.43 -7.96 -11.97
CA PHE A 129 8.63 -7.37 -12.57
C PHE A 129 9.52 -6.69 -11.52
N THR A 130 8.96 -5.84 -10.65
CA THR A 130 9.74 -5.10 -9.65
C THR A 130 10.40 -6.01 -8.64
N CYS A 131 9.71 -7.05 -8.17
CA CYS A 131 10.26 -7.97 -7.17
C CYS A 131 11.24 -8.98 -7.76
N THR A 132 11.03 -9.40 -9.03
CA THR A 132 12.04 -10.18 -9.76
C THR A 132 13.34 -9.38 -9.90
N LEU A 133 13.26 -8.10 -10.30
CA LEU A 133 14.44 -7.21 -10.39
C LEU A 133 15.10 -7.01 -9.03
N SER A 134 14.32 -6.86 -7.97
CA SER A 134 14.85 -6.71 -6.62
C SER A 134 15.70 -7.90 -6.18
N CYS A 135 15.32 -9.11 -6.58
CA CYS A 135 16.10 -10.33 -6.31
C CYS A 135 17.29 -10.49 -7.27
N LEU A 136 17.13 -10.12 -8.55
CA LEU A 136 18.14 -10.26 -9.58
C LEU A 136 19.34 -9.31 -9.34
N TYR A 137 19.09 -8.12 -8.82
CA TYR A 137 20.10 -7.07 -8.62
C TYR A 137 20.35 -6.76 -7.15
N ARG A 138 20.37 -7.80 -6.30
CA ARG A 138 20.77 -7.66 -4.89
C ARG A 138 22.21 -7.18 -4.77
N LYS A 139 22.49 -6.46 -3.71
CA LYS A 139 23.85 -6.04 -3.32
C LYS A 139 24.10 -6.45 -1.88
N LYS A 140 25.26 -7.00 -1.60
CA LYS A 140 25.67 -7.28 -0.20
C LYS A 140 26.08 -5.98 0.49
N ASP A 141 25.59 -5.79 1.70
CA ASP A 141 26.07 -4.71 2.56
C ASP A 141 27.42 -5.06 3.21
N GLU A 142 27.94 -4.16 4.04
CA GLU A 142 29.22 -4.32 4.75
C GLU A 142 29.26 -5.55 5.67
N ASN A 143 28.10 -6.09 6.06
CA ASN A 143 27.97 -7.29 6.88
C ASN A 143 27.67 -8.57 6.06
N GLY A 144 27.70 -8.47 4.73
CA GLY A 144 27.37 -9.59 3.84
C GLY A 144 25.88 -9.89 3.69
N VAL A 145 25.00 -9.02 4.21
CA VAL A 145 23.54 -9.17 4.14
C VAL A 145 23.03 -8.71 2.78
N GLU A 146 22.17 -9.52 2.15
CA GLU A 146 21.58 -9.21 0.86
C GLU A 146 20.60 -8.05 0.96
N GLN A 147 20.86 -7.00 0.17
CA GLN A 147 20.02 -5.80 0.07
C GLN A 147 19.37 -5.73 -1.29
N GLY A 148 18.03 -5.78 -1.32
CA GLY A 148 17.22 -5.60 -2.53
C GLY A 148 16.29 -4.39 -2.39
N GLY A 149 15.65 -4.01 -3.49
CA GLY A 149 14.73 -2.87 -3.58
C GLY A 149 15.05 -2.00 -4.79
N PRO A 150 14.16 -1.04 -5.13
CA PRO A 150 14.33 -0.19 -6.31
C PRO A 150 15.66 0.54 -6.37
N MET A 151 16.14 1.12 -5.26
CA MET A 151 17.41 1.81 -5.23
C MET A 151 18.57 0.92 -5.67
N TYR A 152 18.53 -0.37 -5.34
CA TYR A 152 19.59 -1.32 -5.70
C TYR A 152 19.49 -1.79 -7.14
N PHE A 153 18.28 -2.18 -7.63
CA PHE A 153 18.18 -2.60 -9.01
C PHE A 153 18.35 -1.45 -10.00
N ILE A 154 18.05 -0.21 -9.62
CA ILE A 154 18.36 0.98 -10.42
C ILE A 154 19.88 1.15 -10.53
N GLU A 155 20.60 1.16 -9.41
CA GLU A 155 22.04 1.41 -9.41
C GLU A 155 22.82 0.24 -10.03
N CYS A 156 22.47 -1.00 -9.69
CA CYS A 156 23.19 -2.20 -10.19
C CYS A 156 22.76 -2.60 -11.60
N GLY A 157 21.48 -2.41 -11.96
CA GLY A 157 20.94 -2.82 -13.25
C GLY A 157 21.16 -1.82 -14.36
N LEU A 158 21.02 -0.51 -14.08
CA LEU A 158 21.16 0.58 -15.06
C LEU A 158 22.51 1.31 -14.94
N GLY A 159 23.22 1.16 -13.83
CA GLY A 159 24.52 1.77 -13.60
C GLY A 159 24.46 3.15 -12.96
N LYS A 160 25.66 3.70 -12.64
CA LYS A 160 25.83 4.94 -11.87
C LYS A 160 25.16 6.18 -12.48
N ARG A 161 24.91 6.20 -13.80
CA ARG A 161 24.22 7.31 -14.47
C ARG A 161 22.78 7.52 -13.97
N PHE A 162 22.13 6.46 -13.50
CA PHE A 162 20.77 6.47 -13.00
C PHE A 162 20.67 6.61 -11.48
N LYS A 163 21.80 6.89 -10.79
CA LYS A 163 21.83 7.02 -9.33
C LYS A 163 20.87 8.08 -8.80
N LEU A 164 20.60 9.15 -9.57
CA LEU A 164 19.62 10.16 -9.19
C LEU A 164 18.22 9.56 -9.01
N LEU A 165 17.80 8.63 -9.88
CA LEU A 165 16.50 7.95 -9.75
C LEU A 165 16.45 7.10 -8.46
N ALA A 166 17.55 6.43 -8.12
CA ALA A 166 17.65 5.66 -6.88
C ALA A 166 17.56 6.55 -5.63
N ILE A 167 18.18 7.73 -5.67
CA ILE A 167 18.10 8.75 -4.61
C ILE A 167 16.67 9.29 -4.48
N LEU A 168 16.00 9.63 -5.60
CA LEU A 168 14.62 10.10 -5.60
C LEU A 168 13.67 9.06 -5.00
N PHE A 169 13.83 7.78 -5.38
CA PHE A 169 13.08 6.69 -4.75
C PHE A 169 13.31 6.64 -3.25
N ALA A 170 14.57 6.67 -2.82
CA ALA A 170 14.92 6.55 -1.41
C ALA A 170 14.46 7.77 -0.57
N LEU A 171 14.46 8.98 -1.14
CA LEU A 171 13.89 10.17 -0.50
C LEU A 171 12.37 10.05 -0.35
N GLY A 172 11.68 9.61 -1.42
CA GLY A 172 10.25 9.33 -1.37
C GLY A 172 9.90 8.27 -0.31
N GLY A 173 10.67 7.15 -0.28
CA GLY A 173 10.46 6.07 0.69
C GLY A 173 10.80 6.45 2.13
N LEU A 174 11.78 7.33 2.33
CA LEU A 174 12.15 7.84 3.65
C LEU A 174 10.97 8.57 4.31
N ILE A 175 10.20 9.33 3.54
CA ILE A 175 9.07 10.13 4.03
C ILE A 175 7.75 9.37 3.85
N GLY A 176 7.53 8.77 2.68
CA GLY A 176 6.28 8.08 2.33
C GLY A 176 6.00 6.83 3.17
N CYS A 177 7.05 6.19 3.72
CA CYS A 177 6.90 5.07 4.64
C CYS A 177 6.94 5.50 6.11
N ILE A 178 6.75 6.79 6.44
CA ILE A 178 6.45 7.20 7.82
C ILE A 178 4.97 6.87 8.07
N PRO A 179 4.59 6.29 9.23
CA PRO A 179 3.25 5.74 9.45
C PRO A 179 2.22 6.80 9.84
N MET A 180 2.31 7.99 9.24
CA MET A 180 1.46 9.14 9.59
C MET A 180 -0.03 8.83 9.42
N PHE A 181 -0.40 8.23 8.30
CA PHE A 181 -1.80 7.90 8.00
C PHE A 181 -2.36 6.85 8.96
N GLN A 182 -1.60 5.79 9.24
CA GLN A 182 -2.02 4.70 10.12
C GLN A 182 -2.28 5.19 11.55
N VAL A 183 -1.37 6.01 12.08
CA VAL A 183 -1.51 6.58 13.42
C VAL A 183 -2.67 7.57 13.48
N ASN A 184 -2.78 8.45 12.48
CA ASN A 184 -3.84 9.46 12.43
C ASN A 184 -5.24 8.82 12.37
N GLN A 185 -5.42 7.81 11.49
CA GLN A 185 -6.70 7.11 11.36
C GLN A 185 -7.05 6.34 12.64
N LEU A 186 -6.08 5.63 13.23
CA LEU A 186 -6.30 4.90 14.47
C LEU A 186 -6.62 5.85 15.64
N ALA A 187 -5.90 6.97 15.74
CA ALA A 187 -6.13 7.96 16.79
C ALA A 187 -7.50 8.65 16.65
N SER A 188 -7.90 8.99 15.41
CA SER A 188 -9.22 9.55 15.11
C SER A 188 -10.33 8.58 15.50
N PHE A 189 -10.17 7.31 15.16
CA PHE A 189 -11.15 6.27 15.47
C PHE A 189 -11.27 6.02 16.99
N ILE A 190 -10.15 5.89 17.71
CA ILE A 190 -10.14 5.71 19.17
C ILE A 190 -10.71 6.93 19.88
N HIS A 191 -10.46 8.13 19.34
CA HIS A 191 -11.02 9.35 19.90
C HIS A 191 -12.55 9.41 19.77
N SER A 192 -13.08 9.07 18.60
CA SER A 192 -14.54 9.09 18.36
C SER A 192 -15.30 8.11 19.26
N GLU A 193 -14.71 6.96 19.58
CA GLU A 193 -15.39 5.89 20.32
C GLU A 193 -15.15 5.92 21.82
N PHE A 194 -13.92 6.25 22.24
CA PHE A 194 -13.52 6.18 23.64
C PHE A 194 -13.18 7.53 24.26
N SER A 195 -13.27 8.63 23.50
CA SER A 195 -12.89 9.99 23.95
C SER A 195 -11.43 10.08 24.45
N ILE A 196 -10.56 9.13 24.04
CA ILE A 196 -9.13 9.16 24.32
C ILE A 196 -8.47 10.21 23.44
N SER A 197 -7.62 11.07 24.00
CA SER A 197 -6.96 12.10 23.20
C SER A 197 -6.08 11.46 22.09
N PRO A 198 -6.07 12.03 20.87
CA PRO A 198 -5.25 11.51 19.76
C PRO A 198 -3.76 11.37 20.14
N THR A 199 -3.22 12.31 20.91
CA THR A 199 -1.83 12.27 21.37
C THR A 199 -1.55 11.07 22.26
N ASN A 200 -2.48 10.70 23.18
CA ASN A 200 -2.32 9.52 24.03
C ASN A 200 -2.29 8.24 23.20
N THR A 201 -3.14 8.14 22.18
CA THR A 201 -3.10 7.03 21.23
C THR A 201 -1.77 6.99 20.48
N GLY A 202 -1.26 8.14 20.03
CA GLY A 202 0.06 8.23 19.39
C GLY A 202 1.21 7.78 20.31
N ILE A 203 1.18 8.14 21.60
CA ILE A 203 2.16 7.69 22.59
C ILE A 203 2.06 6.18 22.82
N ALA A 204 0.86 5.63 22.93
CA ALA A 204 0.66 4.18 23.03
C ALA A 204 1.21 3.44 21.83
N CYS A 205 0.95 3.94 20.61
CA CYS A 205 1.53 3.39 19.38
C CYS A 205 3.06 3.45 19.39
N LEU A 206 3.65 4.58 19.82
CA LEU A 206 5.12 4.71 19.93
C LEU A 206 5.70 3.62 20.83
N LEU A 207 5.11 3.36 21.99
CA LEU A 207 5.59 2.34 22.93
C LEU A 207 5.48 0.94 22.37
N ILE A 208 4.34 0.59 21.75
CA ILE A 208 4.09 -0.73 21.15
C ILE A 208 5.06 -0.95 19.97
N ILE A 209 5.14 0.01 19.07
CA ILE A 209 5.98 -0.09 17.88
C ILE A 209 7.45 -0.10 18.28
N GLY A 210 7.88 0.78 19.17
CA GLY A 210 9.25 0.84 19.67
C GLY A 210 9.73 -0.50 20.22
N PHE A 211 8.89 -1.21 20.96
CA PHE A 211 9.21 -2.55 21.48
C PHE A 211 9.48 -3.57 20.36
N VAL A 212 8.76 -3.49 19.23
CA VAL A 212 8.88 -4.46 18.13
C VAL A 212 10.03 -4.15 17.19
N ILE A 213 10.21 -2.87 16.81
CA ILE A 213 11.09 -2.47 15.69
C ILE A 213 12.58 -2.36 16.06
N LEU A 214 12.95 -2.49 17.33
CA LEU A 214 14.35 -2.53 17.75
C LEU A 214 15.08 -3.82 17.32
N GLY A 215 14.57 -4.51 16.26
CA GLY A 215 15.14 -5.72 15.65
C GLY A 215 15.23 -5.62 14.13
N ASP A 216 15.95 -6.57 13.52
CA ASP A 216 16.12 -6.66 12.06
C ASP A 216 14.87 -7.19 11.34
N ILE A 217 14.90 -7.23 9.98
CA ILE A 217 13.85 -7.81 9.10
C ILE A 217 13.39 -9.19 9.55
N LYS A 218 14.26 -10.01 10.13
CA LYS A 218 13.91 -11.33 10.66
C LYS A 218 12.86 -11.25 11.75
N ARG A 219 12.99 -10.27 12.68
CA ARG A 219 12.02 -10.05 13.74
C ARG A 219 10.70 -9.52 13.20
N VAL A 220 10.76 -8.56 12.27
CA VAL A 220 9.59 -8.07 11.54
C VAL A 220 8.91 -9.23 10.81
N GLY A 221 9.66 -10.04 10.05
CA GLY A 221 9.14 -11.21 9.32
C GLY A 221 8.49 -12.26 10.22
N LEU A 222 9.06 -12.52 11.41
CA LEU A 222 8.48 -13.46 12.38
C LEU A 222 7.17 -12.92 12.99
N PHE A 223 7.11 -11.62 13.24
CA PHE A 223 5.92 -10.96 13.75
C PHE A 223 4.80 -10.95 12.70
N THR A 224 5.10 -10.48 11.49
CA THR A 224 4.11 -10.38 10.40
C THR A 224 3.61 -11.73 9.94
N ALA A 225 4.45 -12.77 9.92
CA ALA A 225 4.07 -14.14 9.56
C ALA A 225 2.96 -14.72 10.48
N LYS A 226 2.81 -14.20 11.69
CA LYS A 226 1.76 -14.61 12.63
C LYS A 226 0.54 -13.69 12.58
N ILE A 227 0.80 -12.38 12.59
CA ILE A 227 -0.26 -11.37 12.71
C ILE A 227 -1.04 -11.21 11.40
N VAL A 228 -0.37 -11.21 10.24
CA VAL A 228 -1.03 -10.97 8.95
C VAL A 228 -2.08 -12.04 8.61
N PRO A 229 -1.79 -13.35 8.68
CA PRO A 229 -2.82 -14.34 8.44
C PRO A 229 -3.98 -14.25 9.43
N PHE A 230 -3.70 -13.98 10.71
CA PHE A 230 -4.71 -13.86 11.76
C PHE A 230 -5.66 -12.68 11.49
N MET A 231 -5.11 -11.47 11.27
CA MET A 231 -5.92 -10.28 11.00
C MET A 231 -6.71 -10.41 9.69
N PHE A 232 -6.10 -11.02 8.66
CA PHE A 232 -6.74 -11.27 7.37
C PHE A 232 -7.95 -12.19 7.49
N VAL A 233 -7.80 -13.31 8.18
CA VAL A 233 -8.88 -14.28 8.37
C VAL A 233 -10.05 -13.67 9.15
N ILE A 234 -9.77 -12.96 10.25
CA ILE A 234 -10.82 -12.28 11.02
C ILE A 234 -11.57 -11.28 10.15
N TYR A 235 -10.82 -10.46 9.39
CA TYR A 235 -11.43 -9.46 8.51
C TYR A 235 -12.29 -10.08 7.44
N LEU A 236 -11.79 -11.14 6.77
CA LEU A 236 -12.56 -11.83 5.73
C LEU A 236 -13.84 -12.48 6.28
N ILE A 237 -13.75 -13.19 7.41
CA ILE A 237 -14.92 -13.81 8.01
C ILE A 237 -15.95 -12.75 8.38
N SER A 238 -15.53 -11.67 9.03
CA SER A 238 -16.42 -10.58 9.43
C SER A 238 -17.09 -9.92 8.26
N SER A 239 -16.31 -9.59 7.22
CA SER A 239 -16.82 -8.99 5.98
C SER A 239 -17.77 -9.93 5.25
N PHE A 240 -17.43 -11.22 5.19
CA PHE A 240 -18.29 -12.24 4.56
C PHE A 240 -19.64 -12.35 5.27
N ILE A 241 -19.67 -12.33 6.61
CA ILE A 241 -20.92 -12.32 7.38
C ILE A 241 -21.77 -11.11 7.00
N VAL A 242 -21.20 -9.91 6.95
CA VAL A 242 -21.92 -8.69 6.56
C VAL A 242 -22.46 -8.79 5.12
N ILE A 243 -21.65 -9.30 4.20
CA ILE A 243 -22.03 -9.49 2.79
C ILE A 243 -23.19 -10.50 2.69
N VAL A 244 -23.17 -11.60 3.44
CA VAL A 244 -24.25 -12.58 3.44
C VAL A 244 -25.54 -12.02 4.03
N ILE A 245 -25.47 -11.21 5.09
CA ILE A 245 -26.65 -10.52 5.67
C ILE A 245 -27.30 -9.62 4.62
N ASN A 246 -26.49 -8.94 3.79
CA ASN A 246 -26.95 -7.99 2.78
C ASN A 246 -26.95 -8.61 1.35
N ILE A 247 -27.07 -9.92 1.19
CA ILE A 247 -26.89 -10.63 -0.09
C ILE A 247 -27.82 -10.11 -1.20
N ASN A 248 -29.01 -9.66 -0.84
CA ASN A 248 -30.01 -9.14 -1.77
C ASN A 248 -29.60 -7.81 -2.42
N GLU A 249 -28.72 -7.04 -1.79
CA GLU A 249 -28.20 -5.77 -2.33
C GLU A 249 -27.05 -5.97 -3.33
N ILE A 250 -26.39 -7.14 -3.34
CA ILE A 250 -25.20 -7.41 -4.14
C ILE A 250 -25.43 -7.18 -5.64
N PRO A 251 -26.53 -7.69 -6.28
CA PRO A 251 -26.74 -7.47 -7.71
C PRO A 251 -26.86 -5.98 -8.07
N LYS A 252 -27.54 -5.19 -7.23
CA LYS A 252 -27.65 -3.75 -7.38
C LYS A 252 -26.30 -3.06 -7.24
N VAL A 253 -25.56 -3.37 -6.18
CA VAL A 253 -24.24 -2.78 -5.92
C VAL A 253 -23.26 -3.08 -7.07
N LEU A 254 -23.23 -4.30 -7.59
CA LEU A 254 -22.42 -4.63 -8.76
C LEU A 254 -22.86 -3.82 -9.99
N GLY A 255 -24.16 -3.70 -10.24
CA GLY A 255 -24.70 -2.84 -11.28
C GLY A 255 -24.25 -1.40 -11.15
N ASP A 256 -24.27 -0.85 -9.93
CA ASP A 256 -23.84 0.52 -9.63
C ASP A 256 -22.32 0.69 -9.83
N ILE A 257 -21.50 -0.28 -9.44
CA ILE A 257 -20.04 -0.27 -9.69
C ILE A 257 -19.76 -0.18 -11.19
N PHE A 258 -20.35 -1.05 -12.00
CA PHE A 258 -20.09 -1.07 -13.44
C PHE A 258 -20.66 0.14 -14.17
N SER A 259 -21.88 0.56 -13.85
CA SER A 259 -22.53 1.71 -14.52
C SER A 259 -21.84 3.04 -14.17
N SER A 260 -21.45 3.22 -12.90
CA SER A 260 -20.75 4.42 -12.45
C SER A 260 -19.31 4.51 -12.94
N ALA A 261 -18.65 3.36 -13.19
CA ALA A 261 -17.26 3.32 -13.65
C ALA A 261 -17.04 4.05 -14.98
N PHE A 262 -18.05 4.06 -15.85
CA PHE A 262 -17.99 4.67 -17.19
C PHE A 262 -18.83 5.94 -17.32
N GLY A 263 -19.35 6.45 -16.20
CA GLY A 263 -20.17 7.66 -16.19
C GLY A 263 -21.52 7.50 -16.89
N ILE A 264 -22.03 6.27 -17.04
CA ILE A 264 -23.28 5.96 -17.76
C ILE A 264 -24.48 6.69 -17.13
N ASN A 265 -24.47 6.83 -15.80
CA ASN A 265 -25.51 7.53 -15.05
C ASN A 265 -25.49 9.07 -15.23
N ALA A 266 -24.43 9.62 -15.86
CA ALA A 266 -24.27 11.06 -16.12
C ALA A 266 -24.64 11.46 -17.56
N ILE A 267 -25.26 10.56 -18.35
CA ILE A 267 -25.61 10.74 -19.77
C ILE A 267 -26.77 11.73 -19.92
N GLY A 268 -26.61 12.96 -19.50
CA GLY A 268 -27.60 14.04 -19.65
C GLY A 268 -27.02 15.44 -19.72
N GLY A 269 -25.73 15.60 -19.56
CA GLY A 269 -25.10 16.93 -19.56
C GLY A 269 -23.59 16.88 -19.81
N GLY A 270 -23.04 17.96 -20.34
CA GLY A 270 -21.61 18.09 -20.74
C GLY A 270 -20.53 17.89 -19.67
N ALA A 271 -20.88 17.31 -18.52
CA ALA A 271 -19.98 17.00 -17.39
C ALA A 271 -19.42 15.55 -17.39
N THR A 272 -19.85 14.70 -18.32
CA THR A 272 -19.51 13.26 -18.32
C THR A 272 -18.02 12.97 -18.35
N GLY A 273 -17.25 13.73 -19.11
CA GLY A 273 -15.79 13.54 -19.22
C GLY A 273 -15.03 13.90 -17.96
N LEU A 274 -15.46 14.91 -17.22
CA LEU A 274 -14.84 15.33 -15.96
C LEU A 274 -15.13 14.32 -14.86
N ILE A 275 -16.38 13.84 -14.76
CA ILE A 275 -16.79 12.81 -13.81
C ILE A 275 -16.04 11.51 -14.07
N PHE A 276 -15.98 11.06 -15.34
CA PHE A 276 -15.21 9.87 -15.71
C PHE A 276 -13.74 9.97 -15.30
N LYS A 277 -13.10 11.12 -15.58
CA LYS A 277 -11.71 11.38 -15.18
C LYS A 277 -11.53 11.25 -13.67
N GLU A 278 -12.43 11.85 -12.89
CA GLU A 278 -12.37 11.84 -11.43
C GLU A 278 -12.52 10.43 -10.86
N VAL A 279 -13.50 9.66 -11.32
CA VAL A 279 -13.73 8.26 -10.95
C VAL A 279 -12.52 7.40 -11.26
N LEU A 280 -11.97 7.50 -12.48
CA LEU A 280 -10.81 6.75 -12.93
C LEU A 280 -9.56 7.09 -12.11
N VAL A 281 -9.25 8.38 -11.96
CA VAL A 281 -8.05 8.82 -11.22
C VAL A 281 -8.15 8.44 -9.75
N THR A 282 -9.31 8.63 -9.12
CA THR A 282 -9.55 8.28 -7.73
C THR A 282 -9.40 6.77 -7.53
N GLY A 283 -10.03 5.95 -8.37
CA GLY A 283 -9.94 4.49 -8.25
C GLY A 283 -8.51 3.98 -8.36
N ILE A 284 -7.76 4.42 -9.37
CA ILE A 284 -6.36 4.00 -9.58
C ILE A 284 -5.47 4.51 -8.46
N LYS A 285 -5.61 5.78 -8.07
CA LYS A 285 -4.85 6.39 -6.98
C LYS A 285 -5.05 5.63 -5.66
N ARG A 286 -6.30 5.32 -5.30
CA ARG A 286 -6.60 4.59 -4.05
C ARG A 286 -6.20 3.12 -4.11
N ALA A 287 -6.25 2.47 -5.26
CA ALA A 287 -5.70 1.13 -5.43
C ALA A 287 -4.18 1.11 -5.18
N ILE A 288 -3.45 2.05 -5.77
CA ILE A 288 -2.00 2.15 -5.59
C ILE A 288 -1.64 2.55 -4.16
N PHE A 289 -2.43 3.41 -3.53
CA PHE A 289 -2.27 3.74 -2.12
C PHE A 289 -2.44 2.49 -1.23
N SER A 290 -3.34 1.57 -1.59
CA SER A 290 -3.58 0.32 -0.87
C SER A 290 -2.51 -0.73 -1.17
N ASN A 291 -2.36 -1.12 -2.44
CA ASN A 291 -1.52 -2.25 -2.82
C ASN A 291 -0.05 -1.89 -3.13
N GLU A 292 0.30 -0.60 -3.18
CA GLU A 292 1.65 -0.06 -3.45
C GLU A 292 2.28 -0.53 -4.79
N ALA A 293 1.49 -1.09 -5.72
CA ALA A 293 2.01 -1.57 -6.98
C ALA A 293 2.60 -0.42 -7.83
N GLY A 294 3.85 -0.58 -8.23
CA GLY A 294 4.61 0.45 -8.94
C GLY A 294 5.28 1.48 -8.03
N VAL A 295 4.91 1.57 -6.76
CA VAL A 295 5.62 2.36 -5.75
C VAL A 295 7.00 1.73 -5.48
N GLY A 296 7.05 0.39 -5.34
CA GLY A 296 8.30 -0.38 -5.18
C GLY A 296 8.71 -0.63 -3.74
N THR A 297 7.88 -0.27 -2.78
CA THR A 297 8.12 -0.52 -1.34
C THR A 297 8.22 -2.01 -1.04
N GLU A 298 7.30 -2.80 -1.59
CA GLU A 298 7.25 -4.25 -1.45
C GLU A 298 8.51 -4.94 -1.98
N ALA A 299 9.14 -4.38 -3.02
CA ALA A 299 10.38 -4.91 -3.57
C ALA A 299 11.53 -4.89 -2.55
N MET A 300 11.45 -4.05 -1.51
CA MET A 300 12.39 -4.05 -0.40
C MET A 300 12.21 -5.27 0.52
N ALA A 301 10.98 -5.73 0.75
CA ALA A 301 10.69 -6.93 1.53
C ALA A 301 11.02 -8.19 0.72
N HIS A 302 10.50 -8.29 -0.50
CA HIS A 302 10.74 -9.42 -1.41
C HIS A 302 12.23 -9.57 -1.76
N GLY A 303 12.97 -8.46 -1.84
CA GLY A 303 14.42 -8.49 -2.02
C GLY A 303 15.20 -9.19 -0.91
N ALA A 304 14.61 -9.40 0.28
CA ALA A 304 15.23 -10.15 1.38
C ALA A 304 14.90 -11.65 1.37
N ALA A 305 14.04 -12.14 0.46
CA ALA A 305 13.62 -13.53 0.41
C ALA A 305 14.77 -14.49 0.02
N LYS A 306 14.80 -15.68 0.62
CA LYS A 306 15.77 -16.73 0.32
C LYS A 306 15.42 -17.39 -1.01
N THR A 307 16.13 -17.01 -2.07
CA THR A 307 15.95 -17.62 -3.38
C THR A 307 17.19 -17.50 -4.26
N LYS A 308 17.47 -18.55 -5.05
CA LYS A 308 18.41 -18.54 -6.17
C LYS A 308 17.74 -18.21 -7.51
N GLU A 309 16.40 -18.30 -7.55
CA GLU A 309 15.60 -18.06 -8.74
C GLU A 309 14.73 -16.80 -8.54
N PRO A 310 15.14 -15.63 -9.06
CA PRO A 310 14.43 -14.35 -8.85
C PRO A 310 12.95 -14.38 -9.26
N VAL A 311 12.62 -15.15 -10.31
CA VAL A 311 11.26 -15.29 -10.86
C VAL A 311 10.29 -15.88 -9.82
N ARG A 312 10.76 -16.80 -8.96
CA ARG A 312 9.93 -17.35 -7.87
C ARG A 312 9.40 -16.26 -6.97
N GLU A 313 10.26 -15.32 -6.63
CA GLU A 313 9.85 -14.23 -5.74
C GLU A 313 8.94 -13.23 -6.44
N GLY A 314 9.15 -12.98 -7.74
CA GLY A 314 8.20 -12.23 -8.56
C GLY A 314 6.81 -12.86 -8.60
N LEU A 315 6.72 -14.19 -8.75
CA LEU A 315 5.45 -14.93 -8.73
C LEU A 315 4.76 -14.83 -7.36
N VAL A 316 5.51 -14.92 -6.27
CA VAL A 316 4.94 -14.74 -4.91
C VAL A 316 4.45 -13.31 -4.72
N ALA A 317 5.23 -12.31 -5.15
CA ALA A 317 4.89 -10.90 -4.98
C ALA A 317 3.60 -10.49 -5.72
N MET A 318 3.29 -11.11 -6.88
CA MET A 318 2.05 -10.81 -7.60
C MET A 318 0.79 -11.23 -6.84
N LEU A 319 0.89 -12.14 -5.86
CA LEU A 319 -0.23 -12.48 -4.98
C LEU A 319 -0.62 -11.31 -4.08
N GLY A 320 0.30 -10.36 -3.83
CA GLY A 320 0.04 -9.18 -3.01
C GLY A 320 -1.18 -8.38 -3.47
N PRO A 321 -1.19 -7.78 -4.68
CA PRO A 321 -2.35 -7.03 -5.18
C PRO A 321 -3.62 -7.87 -5.34
N PHE A 322 -3.50 -9.16 -5.60
CA PHE A 322 -4.66 -10.05 -5.61
C PHE A 322 -5.31 -10.13 -4.24
N ILE A 323 -4.54 -10.42 -3.19
CA ILE A 323 -5.04 -10.53 -1.82
C ILE A 323 -5.51 -9.17 -1.33
N ASP A 324 -4.70 -8.13 -1.51
CA ASP A 324 -4.97 -6.78 -1.04
C ASP A 324 -6.20 -6.16 -1.73
N THR A 325 -6.16 -6.05 -3.06
CA THR A 325 -7.15 -5.25 -3.80
C THR A 325 -8.35 -6.07 -4.25
N HIS A 326 -8.13 -7.26 -4.86
CA HIS A 326 -9.26 -8.04 -5.36
C HIS A 326 -10.02 -8.77 -4.26
N ILE A 327 -9.39 -9.04 -3.09
CA ILE A 327 -10.08 -9.67 -1.97
C ILE A 327 -10.43 -8.62 -0.92
N VAL A 328 -9.44 -8.04 -0.22
CA VAL A 328 -9.69 -7.20 0.96
C VAL A 328 -10.42 -5.90 0.60
N CYS A 329 -9.94 -5.14 -0.40
CA CYS A 329 -10.63 -3.91 -0.80
C CYS A 329 -12.02 -4.17 -1.37
N THR A 330 -12.22 -5.30 -2.08
CA THR A 330 -13.56 -5.69 -2.57
C THR A 330 -14.51 -6.01 -1.42
N CYS A 331 -14.04 -6.75 -0.40
CA CYS A 331 -14.84 -7.00 0.81
C CYS A 331 -15.24 -5.70 1.50
N THR A 332 -14.29 -4.76 1.66
CA THR A 332 -14.57 -3.43 2.24
C THR A 332 -15.60 -2.67 1.41
N ALA A 333 -15.42 -2.64 0.10
CA ALA A 333 -16.34 -1.94 -0.81
C ALA A 333 -17.76 -2.52 -0.74
N LEU A 334 -17.90 -3.84 -0.74
CA LEU A 334 -19.18 -4.50 -0.62
C LEU A 334 -19.83 -4.22 0.74
N VAL A 335 -19.08 -4.29 1.84
CA VAL A 335 -19.59 -3.94 3.18
C VAL A 335 -20.14 -2.51 3.20
N ILE A 336 -19.41 -1.54 2.65
CA ILE A 336 -19.84 -0.14 2.64
C ILE A 336 -21.04 0.06 1.72
N LEU A 337 -20.96 -0.41 0.48
CA LEU A 337 -22.00 -0.16 -0.53
C LEU A 337 -23.32 -0.88 -0.23
N THR A 338 -23.27 -2.09 0.34
CA THR A 338 -24.48 -2.84 0.71
C THR A 338 -25.15 -2.31 1.98
N SER A 339 -24.42 -1.58 2.84
CA SER A 339 -25.02 -0.96 4.03
C SER A 339 -25.95 0.21 3.69
N GLY A 340 -25.80 0.80 2.50
CA GLY A 340 -26.56 1.97 2.09
C GLY A 340 -26.28 3.23 2.92
N ILE A 341 -25.21 3.23 3.72
CA ILE A 341 -24.82 4.40 4.51
C ILE A 341 -24.34 5.49 3.57
N SER A 342 -25.10 6.60 3.56
CA SER A 342 -24.68 7.86 2.97
C SER A 342 -24.40 8.84 4.10
N THR A 343 -23.14 9.17 4.29
CA THR A 343 -22.69 10.06 5.37
C THR A 343 -21.67 11.05 4.83
N SER A 344 -21.58 12.21 5.48
CA SER A 344 -20.49 13.16 5.28
C SER A 344 -19.17 12.65 5.85
N GLU A 345 -19.23 11.62 6.69
CA GLU A 345 -18.05 10.96 7.25
C GLU A 345 -17.32 10.17 6.16
N SER A 346 -16.01 10.14 6.26
CA SER A 346 -15.14 9.44 5.32
C SER A 346 -14.09 8.61 6.04
N GLY A 347 -13.38 7.80 5.27
CA GLY A 347 -12.29 7.00 5.84
C GLY A 347 -12.81 5.90 6.78
N ILE A 348 -12.10 5.71 7.89
CA ILE A 348 -12.32 4.58 8.80
C ILE A 348 -13.71 4.59 9.46
N ILE A 349 -14.25 5.78 9.75
CA ILE A 349 -15.55 5.95 10.45
C ILE A 349 -16.68 5.39 9.57
N MET A 350 -16.69 5.70 8.28
CA MET A 350 -17.69 5.17 7.33
C MET A 350 -17.70 3.64 7.32
N THR A 351 -16.53 3.02 7.31
CA THR A 351 -16.43 1.55 7.34
C THR A 351 -16.92 0.98 8.67
N ALA A 352 -16.55 1.62 9.78
CA ALA A 352 -16.99 1.19 11.12
C ALA A 352 -18.52 1.26 11.26
N MET A 353 -19.14 2.33 10.79
CA MET A 353 -20.59 2.47 10.78
C MET A 353 -21.26 1.36 9.96
N SER A 354 -20.70 1.00 8.81
CA SER A 354 -21.22 -0.07 7.96
C SER A 354 -21.20 -1.43 8.63
N PHE A 355 -20.09 -1.77 9.33
CA PHE A 355 -20.03 -2.99 10.13
C PHE A 355 -21.01 -2.98 11.30
N ASN A 356 -21.12 -1.86 12.00
CA ASN A 356 -22.00 -1.77 13.17
C ASN A 356 -23.49 -1.83 12.82
N GLN A 357 -23.87 -1.31 11.65
CA GLN A 357 -25.25 -1.40 11.14
C GLN A 357 -25.63 -2.87 10.87
N ALA A 358 -24.73 -3.64 10.27
CA ALA A 358 -24.98 -5.05 9.94
C ALA A 358 -24.86 -5.98 11.16
N LEU A 359 -23.95 -5.67 12.08
CA LEU A 359 -23.63 -6.47 13.27
C LEU A 359 -23.68 -5.60 14.53
N PRO A 360 -24.87 -5.22 15.03
CA PRO A 360 -25.00 -4.37 16.21
C PRO A 360 -24.24 -4.98 17.42
N ASN A 361 -23.48 -4.13 18.14
CA ASN A 361 -22.63 -4.46 19.30
C ASN A 361 -21.36 -5.29 18.99
N ILE A 362 -21.44 -6.28 18.09
CA ILE A 362 -20.28 -7.13 17.72
C ILE A 362 -19.44 -6.44 16.66
N GLY A 363 -20.05 -5.71 15.75
CA GLY A 363 -19.38 -4.98 14.65
C GLY A 363 -18.31 -4.03 15.17
N ASN A 364 -18.62 -3.23 16.19
CA ASN A 364 -17.65 -2.34 16.82
C ASN A 364 -16.44 -3.09 17.37
N MET A 365 -16.65 -4.20 18.10
CA MET A 365 -15.56 -4.97 18.69
C MET A 365 -14.63 -5.56 17.62
N ILE A 366 -15.19 -6.10 16.53
CA ILE A 366 -14.43 -6.61 15.39
C ILE A 366 -13.61 -5.49 14.76
N VAL A 367 -14.26 -4.34 14.52
CA VAL A 367 -13.64 -3.16 13.94
C VAL A 367 -12.47 -2.67 14.79
N TYR A 368 -12.62 -2.59 16.11
CA TYR A 368 -11.53 -2.20 17.02
C TYR A 368 -10.32 -3.12 16.92
N LEU A 369 -10.57 -4.41 16.96
CA LEU A 369 -9.49 -5.39 16.89
C LEU A 369 -8.77 -5.33 15.54
N VAL A 370 -9.54 -5.42 14.45
CA VAL A 370 -8.98 -5.49 13.09
C VAL A 370 -8.26 -4.20 12.72
N PHE A 371 -8.87 -3.04 12.98
CA PHE A 371 -8.27 -1.76 12.63
C PHE A 371 -6.99 -1.49 13.42
N SER A 372 -6.98 -1.85 14.71
CA SER A 372 -5.77 -1.73 15.52
C SER A 372 -4.64 -2.63 15.00
N LEU A 373 -4.97 -3.89 14.66
CA LEU A 373 -3.98 -4.82 14.10
C LEU A 373 -3.45 -4.36 12.75
N PHE A 374 -4.32 -3.86 11.86
CA PHE A 374 -3.94 -3.33 10.55
C PHE A 374 -3.03 -2.11 10.69
N ALA A 375 -3.36 -1.16 11.57
CA ALA A 375 -2.52 0.00 11.81
C ALA A 375 -1.15 -0.38 12.37
N ILE A 376 -1.11 -1.20 13.42
CA ILE A 376 0.13 -1.62 14.09
C ILE A 376 1.02 -2.42 13.13
N SER A 377 0.45 -3.36 12.37
CA SER A 377 1.22 -4.18 11.44
C SER A 377 1.90 -3.33 10.35
N THR A 378 1.17 -2.37 9.77
CA THR A 378 1.71 -1.45 8.76
C THR A 378 2.80 -0.54 9.34
N MET A 379 2.59 0.01 10.55
CA MET A 379 3.60 0.82 11.23
C MET A 379 4.92 0.05 11.42
N ILE A 380 4.84 -1.22 11.78
CA ILE A 380 6.03 -2.08 11.94
C ILE A 380 6.75 -2.29 10.61
N THR A 381 6.04 -2.61 9.55
CA THR A 381 6.64 -2.86 8.24
C THR A 381 7.22 -1.58 7.62
N TYR A 382 6.52 -0.48 7.73
CA TYR A 382 6.99 0.81 7.22
C TYR A 382 8.27 1.29 7.89
N SER A 383 8.49 0.94 9.17
CA SER A 383 9.76 1.21 9.84
C SER A 383 10.95 0.53 9.14
N TYR A 384 10.75 -0.70 8.65
CA TYR A 384 11.76 -1.41 7.89
C TYR A 384 12.02 -0.74 6.53
N TYR A 385 10.98 -0.30 5.81
CA TYR A 385 11.12 0.35 4.51
C TYR A 385 11.84 1.69 4.61
N SER A 386 11.40 2.55 5.52
CA SER A 386 12.01 3.87 5.72
C SER A 386 13.44 3.77 6.23
N LEU A 387 13.73 2.82 7.15
CA LEU A 387 15.09 2.56 7.63
C LEU A 387 16.01 2.10 6.51
N LYS A 388 15.51 1.26 5.59
CA LYS A 388 16.26 0.79 4.43
C LYS A 388 16.60 1.94 3.47
N CYS A 389 15.66 2.86 3.25
CA CYS A 389 15.88 4.09 2.50
C CYS A 389 16.90 5.01 3.21
N ALA A 390 16.81 5.17 4.52
CA ALA A 390 17.77 5.94 5.32
C ALA A 390 19.19 5.37 5.24
N ARG A 391 19.33 4.05 5.35
CA ARG A 391 20.64 3.36 5.20
C ARG A 391 21.24 3.55 3.82
N TYR A 392 20.41 3.52 2.77
CA TYR A 392 20.88 3.77 1.41
C TYR A 392 21.38 5.21 1.21
N LEU A 393 20.66 6.21 1.74
CA LEU A 393 20.99 7.63 1.58
C LEU A 393 22.18 8.08 2.42
N PHE A 394 22.23 7.67 3.69
CA PHE A 394 23.14 8.20 4.70
C PHE A 394 24.20 7.19 5.16
N GLY A 395 24.19 5.97 4.60
CA GLY A 395 25.01 4.86 5.07
C GLY A 395 24.47 4.25 6.38
N LYS A 396 24.96 3.06 6.75
CA LYS A 396 24.44 2.28 7.87
C LYS A 396 24.49 3.03 9.19
N LYS A 397 25.66 3.64 9.51
CA LYS A 397 25.93 4.27 10.81
C LYS A 397 24.97 5.43 11.15
N ILE A 398 24.64 6.25 10.16
CA ILE A 398 23.69 7.38 10.31
C ILE A 398 22.26 6.89 10.09
N GLY A 399 22.07 6.04 9.07
CA GLY A 399 20.75 5.50 8.73
C GLY A 399 20.09 4.75 9.88
N ASP A 400 20.87 3.99 10.68
CA ASP A 400 20.32 3.28 11.86
C ASP A 400 19.71 4.22 12.89
N LYS A 401 20.22 5.44 13.02
CA LYS A 401 19.67 6.45 13.92
C LYS A 401 18.30 7.00 13.47
N TYR A 402 17.95 6.81 12.21
CA TYR A 402 16.64 7.25 11.69
C TYR A 402 15.46 6.59 12.42
N ILE A 403 15.67 5.44 13.04
CA ILE A 403 14.64 4.74 13.82
C ILE A 403 14.06 5.64 14.94
N TYR A 404 14.89 6.48 15.55
CA TYR A 404 14.44 7.42 16.59
C TYR A 404 13.59 8.55 16.01
N VAL A 405 13.93 9.03 14.81
CA VAL A 405 13.10 10.01 14.08
C VAL A 405 11.74 9.40 13.75
N TYR A 406 11.74 8.15 13.24
CA TYR A 406 10.53 7.40 12.95
C TYR A 406 9.61 7.31 14.18
N LEU A 407 10.15 6.95 15.33
CA LEU A 407 9.40 6.83 16.58
C LEU A 407 8.82 8.17 17.05
N VAL A 408 9.59 9.25 16.98
CA VAL A 408 9.13 10.58 17.41
C VAL A 408 8.01 11.10 16.49
N VAL A 409 8.04 10.80 15.21
CA VAL A 409 7.00 11.24 14.26
C VAL A 409 5.65 10.55 14.53
N ILE A 410 5.62 9.35 15.14
CA ILE A 410 4.37 8.65 15.45
C ILE A 410 3.38 9.53 16.24
N PRO A 411 3.68 10.00 17.44
CA PRO A 411 2.74 10.85 18.17
C PRO A 411 2.53 12.22 17.51
N LEU A 412 3.52 12.79 16.83
CA LEU A 412 3.37 14.05 16.11
C LEU A 412 2.37 13.97 14.96
N SER A 413 2.21 12.79 14.35
CA SER A 413 1.26 12.57 13.25
C SER A 413 -0.21 12.70 13.64
N THR A 414 -0.52 12.68 14.95
CA THR A 414 -1.89 12.84 15.43
C THR A 414 -2.37 14.29 15.45
N ILE A 415 -1.46 15.24 15.25
CA ILE A 415 -1.75 16.69 15.31
C ILE A 415 -2.21 17.21 13.94
N TRP A 416 -1.79 16.56 12.85
CA TRP A 416 -2.08 17.01 11.50
C TRP A 416 -3.45 16.54 11.01
N THR A 417 -4.03 17.30 10.06
CA THR A 417 -5.28 16.92 9.41
C THR A 417 -5.10 15.69 8.55
N GLN A 418 -6.15 14.87 8.44
CA GLN A 418 -6.15 13.71 7.55
C GLN A 418 -5.80 14.09 6.11
N ALA A 419 -6.35 15.21 5.61
CA ALA A 419 -6.12 15.69 4.25
C ALA A 419 -4.63 15.99 4.01
N THR A 420 -3.98 16.71 4.91
CA THR A 420 -2.54 17.01 4.82
C THR A 420 -1.70 15.76 4.77
N ILE A 421 -1.98 14.79 5.65
CA ILE A 421 -1.23 13.53 5.73
C ILE A 421 -1.38 12.73 4.43
N ILE A 422 -2.60 12.59 3.92
CA ILE A 422 -2.87 11.88 2.67
C ILE A 422 -2.14 12.57 1.50
N ASN A 423 -2.18 13.88 1.43
CA ASN A 423 -1.52 14.64 0.37
C ASN A 423 0.00 14.47 0.39
N ILE A 424 0.63 14.49 1.58
CA ILE A 424 2.07 14.22 1.73
C ILE A 424 2.42 12.83 1.22
N ILE A 425 1.70 11.80 1.67
CA ILE A 425 1.98 10.41 1.30
C ILE A 425 1.75 10.20 -0.20
N ASP A 426 0.65 10.73 -0.74
CA ASP A 426 0.35 10.66 -2.17
C ASP A 426 1.48 11.30 -3.00
N CYS A 427 2.00 12.46 -2.62
CA CYS A 427 3.15 13.09 -3.28
C CYS A 427 4.41 12.21 -3.22
N MET A 428 4.70 11.61 -2.07
CA MET A 428 5.87 10.75 -1.90
C MET A 428 5.74 9.47 -2.72
N PHE A 429 4.55 8.87 -2.77
CA PHE A 429 4.29 7.70 -3.62
C PHE A 429 4.44 8.05 -5.11
N ALA A 430 3.91 9.19 -5.56
CA ALA A 430 4.13 9.65 -6.93
C ALA A 430 5.62 9.82 -7.25
N LEU A 431 6.39 10.39 -6.30
CA LEU A 431 7.84 10.55 -6.43
C LEU A 431 8.57 9.20 -6.53
N MET A 432 8.07 8.14 -5.87
CA MET A 432 8.63 6.78 -5.91
C MET A 432 8.23 6.01 -7.17
N ILE A 433 6.99 6.21 -7.66
CA ILE A 433 6.45 5.51 -8.83
C ILE A 433 7.28 5.79 -10.07
N PHE A 434 7.63 7.04 -10.33
CA PHE A 434 8.35 7.42 -11.53
C PHE A 434 9.72 6.70 -11.67
N PRO A 435 10.66 6.77 -10.71
CA PRO A 435 11.93 6.07 -10.80
C PRO A 435 11.77 4.54 -10.83
N THR A 436 10.81 4.00 -10.08
CA THR A 436 10.57 2.55 -10.02
C THR A 436 10.08 2.02 -11.37
N LEU A 437 9.01 2.60 -11.92
CA LEU A 437 8.44 2.12 -13.18
C LEU A 437 9.35 2.40 -14.37
N LEU A 438 9.95 3.58 -14.46
CA LEU A 438 10.89 3.90 -15.54
C LEU A 438 12.05 2.91 -15.57
N SER A 439 12.66 2.65 -14.43
CA SER A 439 13.77 1.71 -14.33
C SER A 439 13.35 0.27 -14.62
N THR A 440 12.16 -0.12 -14.17
CA THR A 440 11.59 -1.45 -14.47
C THR A 440 11.32 -1.62 -15.96
N ILE A 441 10.80 -0.58 -16.64
CA ILE A 441 10.61 -0.58 -18.11
C ILE A 441 11.95 -0.79 -18.82
N LEU A 442 12.99 -0.07 -18.43
CA LEU A 442 14.33 -0.19 -19.04
C LEU A 442 14.95 -1.57 -18.83
N LEU A 443 14.62 -2.25 -17.73
CA LEU A 443 15.11 -3.58 -17.39
C LEU A 443 14.14 -4.71 -17.76
N ALA A 444 12.96 -4.41 -18.30
CA ALA A 444 11.88 -5.39 -18.54
C ALA A 444 12.30 -6.58 -19.39
N LYS A 445 13.12 -6.37 -20.43
CA LYS A 445 13.63 -7.45 -21.28
C LYS A 445 14.49 -8.45 -20.52
N LYS A 446 15.19 -8.01 -19.46
CA LYS A 446 15.99 -8.92 -18.62
C LYS A 446 15.08 -9.81 -17.78
N VAL A 447 14.01 -9.23 -17.21
CA VAL A 447 13.01 -9.99 -16.47
C VAL A 447 12.32 -11.00 -17.39
N ALA A 448 11.92 -10.60 -18.60
CA ALA A 448 11.30 -11.50 -19.57
C ALA A 448 12.21 -12.68 -19.90
N LYS A 449 13.50 -12.45 -20.12
CA LYS A 449 14.47 -13.51 -20.37
C LYS A 449 14.61 -14.48 -19.18
N GLU A 450 14.75 -13.98 -17.97
CA GLU A 450 14.81 -14.82 -16.77
C GLU A 450 13.52 -15.62 -16.56
N MET A 451 12.38 -15.00 -16.85
CA MET A 451 11.07 -15.66 -16.81
C MET A 451 10.99 -16.81 -17.83
N ASP A 452 11.43 -16.60 -19.08
CA ASP A 452 11.43 -17.64 -20.11
C ASP A 452 12.30 -18.83 -19.67
N ILE A 453 13.51 -18.57 -19.20
CA ILE A 453 14.42 -19.61 -18.68
C ILE A 453 13.75 -20.38 -17.53
N TYR A 454 13.11 -19.68 -16.61
CA TYR A 454 12.46 -20.31 -15.47
C TYR A 454 11.29 -21.21 -15.85
N PHE A 455 10.37 -20.71 -16.71
CA PHE A 455 9.21 -21.49 -17.13
C PHE A 455 9.58 -22.66 -18.03
N ASP A 456 10.63 -22.55 -18.86
CA ASP A 456 11.12 -23.66 -19.66
C ASP A 456 11.73 -24.76 -18.77
N LYS A 457 12.52 -24.41 -17.73
CA LYS A 457 12.96 -25.37 -16.74
C LYS A 457 11.79 -26.03 -16.00
N LEU A 458 10.75 -25.29 -15.67
CA LEU A 458 9.59 -25.81 -14.97
C LEU A 458 8.83 -26.86 -15.79
N LYS A 459 8.70 -26.64 -17.12
CA LYS A 459 8.09 -27.61 -18.04
C LYS A 459 8.87 -28.93 -18.14
N LEU A 460 10.21 -28.88 -18.00
CA LEU A 460 11.06 -30.06 -18.02
C LEU A 460 10.97 -30.90 -16.73
N LEU A 461 10.42 -30.32 -15.66
CA LEU A 461 10.26 -30.97 -14.36
C LEU A 461 8.85 -31.54 -14.12
N GLN A 462 7.89 -31.21 -14.99
CA GLN A 462 6.53 -31.75 -15.03
C GLN A 462 6.43 -32.88 -16.05
#